data_fafb7ed6eaa5201fdbe89600ef6f0bc1
#
_entry.id   fafb7ed6eaa5201fdbe89600ef6f0bc1
#
_cell.length_a   1.000
_cell.length_b   1.000
_cell.length_c   1.000
_cell.angle_alpha   90.00
_cell.angle_beta   90.00
_cell.angle_gamma   90.00
#
_symmetry.space_group_name_H-M   'P 1'
#
loop_
_entity.id
_entity.type
_entity.pdbx_description
1 polymer ?
#
loop_
_entity_poly.entity_id
_entity_poly.type
_entity_poly.pdbx_seq_one_letter_code
_entity_poly.pdbx_strand_id
1 'polypeptide(L)'
;MLLSSRRAFSAMTLAALAGLGAAAHAQEVLRVAASPVPHAEILEFIRPQLKAQGVDLQVRVFNDYVQPNLAVSDKQLDANFFQNRPYLESFNKDRKTDIVEVPNSDVHIEPFGAYSQKIRKASELREGAVVAIPSDPSNSGRALSLLAREGLIKLKDPSNIKSTARDIVSNPKKLVIRELESAQLPRALPDVDLALINTNYALEAKLDPGKDALFIESGQKSPYANFIASRKDNASSPAVTKLVAALHTPEVRKFIQDKYKGAVIPAF
;
A
#
# COMPACT_ATOMS: atom_id res chain seq x y z
N MET A 1 -77.35 -65.22 1.42
CA MET A 1 -77.25 -63.72 1.46
C MET A 1 -75.86 -63.35 1.79
N LEU A 2 -75.14 -62.97 0.78
CA LEU A 2 -73.69 -62.74 0.85
C LEU A 2 -73.37 -61.26 0.58
N LEU A 3 -72.80 -60.58 1.59
CA LEU A 3 -72.31 -59.22 1.46
C LEU A 3 -70.83 -59.24 1.17
N SER A 4 -70.47 -58.76 -0.01
CA SER A 4 -69.04 -58.58 -0.47
C SER A 4 -68.55 -57.19 -0.09
N SER A 5 -67.57 -57.14 0.77
CA SER A 5 -66.85 -55.94 1.09
C SER A 5 -65.67 -55.68 0.09
N ARG A 6 -65.75 -54.62 -0.68
CA ARG A 6 -64.62 -54.10 -1.50
C ARG A 6 -63.74 -53.22 -0.63
N ARG A 7 -62.51 -53.65 -0.44
CA ARG A 7 -61.46 -52.84 0.16
C ARG A 7 -60.81 -51.95 -0.94
N ALA A 8 -61.00 -50.66 -0.76
CA ALA A 8 -60.28 -49.69 -1.57
C ALA A 8 -58.86 -49.47 -0.98
N PHE A 9 -57.85 -49.78 -1.78
CA PHE A 9 -56.44 -49.44 -1.49
C PHE A 9 -56.19 -48.01 -1.95
N SER A 10 -56.04 -47.09 -1.00
CA SER A 10 -55.55 -45.73 -1.27
C SER A 10 -53.99 -45.78 -1.32
N ALA A 11 -53.43 -45.64 -2.51
CA ALA A 11 -52.02 -45.43 -2.67
C ALA A 11 -51.65 -44.00 -2.30
N MET A 12 -50.95 -43.85 -1.20
CA MET A 12 -50.43 -42.58 -0.73
C MET A 12 -49.07 -42.35 -1.40
N THR A 13 -49.04 -41.49 -2.43
CA THR A 13 -47.79 -41.11 -3.13
C THR A 13 -47.08 -40.09 -2.28
N LEU A 14 -46.01 -40.50 -1.60
CA LEU A 14 -45.13 -39.60 -0.83
C LEU A 14 -44.20 -38.89 -1.83
N ALA A 15 -44.52 -37.65 -2.20
CA ALA A 15 -43.61 -36.80 -2.98
C ALA A 15 -42.49 -36.33 -2.07
N ALA A 16 -41.33 -36.92 -2.17
CA ALA A 16 -40.10 -36.44 -1.57
C ALA A 16 -39.68 -35.12 -2.27
N LEU A 17 -39.98 -33.97 -1.69
CA LEU A 17 -39.36 -32.71 -2.05
C LEU A 17 -37.90 -32.80 -1.59
N ALA A 18 -37.00 -33.12 -2.51
CA ALA A 18 -35.59 -32.90 -2.34
C ALA A 18 -35.34 -31.37 -2.35
N GLY A 19 -35.37 -30.77 -1.17
CA GLY A 19 -34.94 -29.41 -0.97
C GLY A 19 -33.42 -29.32 -1.26
N LEU A 20 -33.07 -28.90 -2.46
CA LEU A 20 -31.73 -28.39 -2.73
C LEU A 20 -31.53 -27.12 -1.89
N GLY A 21 -31.15 -27.31 -0.64
CA GLY A 21 -30.60 -26.25 0.18
C GLY A 21 -29.32 -25.77 -0.48
N ALA A 22 -29.39 -24.69 -1.25
CA ALA A 22 -28.20 -23.93 -1.60
C ALA A 22 -27.54 -23.55 -0.26
N ALA A 23 -26.48 -24.27 0.11
CA ALA A 23 -25.63 -23.87 1.21
C ALA A 23 -25.16 -22.46 0.88
N ALA A 24 -25.77 -21.46 1.49
CA ALA A 24 -25.23 -20.12 1.47
C ALA A 24 -23.85 -20.22 2.14
N HIS A 25 -22.80 -20.37 1.34
CA HIS A 25 -21.44 -20.26 1.84
C HIS A 25 -21.34 -18.87 2.47
N ALA A 26 -21.21 -18.82 3.80
CA ALA A 26 -20.93 -17.59 4.50
C ALA A 26 -19.70 -16.97 3.84
N GLN A 27 -19.81 -15.72 3.41
CA GLN A 27 -18.67 -15.02 2.82
C GLN A 27 -17.55 -14.94 3.86
N GLU A 28 -16.34 -15.29 3.45
CA GLU A 28 -15.15 -15.16 4.28
C GLU A 28 -14.80 -13.67 4.38
N VAL A 29 -14.83 -13.11 5.59
CA VAL A 29 -14.50 -11.69 5.81
C VAL A 29 -12.98 -11.53 5.79
N LEU A 30 -12.50 -10.59 4.96
CA LEU A 30 -11.10 -10.22 4.87
C LEU A 30 -10.95 -8.72 5.18
N ARG A 31 -10.32 -8.40 6.31
CA ARG A 31 -10.10 -7.02 6.77
C ARG A 31 -8.70 -6.56 6.39
N VAL A 32 -8.61 -5.52 5.55
CA VAL A 32 -7.34 -5.03 5.03
C VAL A 32 -7.15 -3.55 5.39
N ALA A 33 -6.03 -3.25 6.07
CA ALA A 33 -5.59 -1.87 6.28
C ALA A 33 -4.98 -1.31 4.99
N ALA A 34 -5.26 -0.05 4.66
CA ALA A 34 -4.69 0.60 3.48
C ALA A 34 -4.52 2.11 3.69
N SER A 35 -3.57 2.73 2.98
CA SER A 35 -3.56 4.18 2.79
C SER A 35 -4.69 4.60 1.85
N PRO A 36 -5.19 5.86 1.91
CA PRO A 36 -6.32 6.29 1.08
C PRO A 36 -6.08 6.10 -0.41
N VAL A 37 -4.94 6.60 -0.91
CA VAL A 37 -4.53 6.63 -2.32
C VAL A 37 -3.10 6.11 -2.43
N PRO A 38 -2.76 5.25 -3.37
CA PRO A 38 -3.62 4.54 -4.34
C PRO A 38 -4.25 3.26 -3.76
N HIS A 39 -3.82 2.81 -2.58
CA HIS A 39 -4.02 1.48 -2.03
C HIS A 39 -5.50 1.13 -1.82
N ALA A 40 -6.23 1.96 -1.05
CA ALA A 40 -7.66 1.72 -0.83
C ALA A 40 -8.46 1.79 -2.13
N GLU A 41 -8.10 2.69 -3.05
CA GLU A 41 -8.77 2.80 -4.35
C GLU A 41 -8.58 1.55 -5.21
N ILE A 42 -7.38 0.92 -5.20
CA ILE A 42 -7.11 -0.34 -5.89
C ILE A 42 -7.91 -1.48 -5.23
N LEU A 43 -7.96 -1.54 -3.91
CA LEU A 43 -8.75 -2.54 -3.18
C LEU A 43 -10.25 -2.41 -3.46
N GLU A 44 -10.78 -1.18 -3.51
CA GLU A 44 -12.18 -0.94 -3.85
C GLU A 44 -12.50 -1.37 -5.29
N PHE A 45 -11.57 -1.17 -6.22
CA PHE A 45 -11.74 -1.60 -7.61
C PHE A 45 -11.92 -3.12 -7.73
N ILE A 46 -11.19 -3.91 -6.94
CA ILE A 46 -11.29 -5.39 -6.96
C ILE A 46 -12.37 -5.97 -6.05
N ARG A 47 -13.00 -5.17 -5.19
CA ARG A 47 -14.02 -5.63 -4.23
C ARG A 47 -15.14 -6.46 -4.87
N PRO A 48 -15.75 -6.05 -6.02
CA PRO A 48 -16.78 -6.84 -6.67
C PRO A 48 -16.31 -8.23 -7.11
N GLN A 49 -15.08 -8.33 -7.61
CA GLN A 49 -14.47 -9.60 -8.01
C GLN A 49 -14.27 -10.53 -6.82
N LEU A 50 -13.75 -10.02 -5.70
CA LEU A 50 -13.59 -10.80 -4.47
C LEU A 50 -14.93 -11.27 -3.90
N LYS A 51 -15.94 -10.40 -3.93
CA LYS A 51 -17.30 -10.75 -3.51
C LYS A 51 -17.88 -11.91 -4.32
N ALA A 52 -17.67 -11.92 -5.63
CA ALA A 52 -18.07 -13.02 -6.52
C ALA A 52 -17.34 -14.34 -6.21
N GLN A 53 -16.16 -14.27 -5.59
CA GLN A 53 -15.37 -15.41 -5.13
C GLN A 53 -15.65 -15.82 -3.68
N GLY A 54 -16.69 -15.24 -3.04
CA GLY A 54 -17.07 -15.55 -1.68
C GLY A 54 -16.23 -14.86 -0.61
N VAL A 55 -15.49 -13.78 -0.94
CA VAL A 55 -14.72 -12.97 0.02
C VAL A 55 -15.39 -11.60 0.20
N ASP A 56 -15.75 -11.27 1.44
CA ASP A 56 -16.21 -9.94 1.84
C ASP A 56 -14.99 -9.09 2.22
N LEU A 57 -14.51 -8.27 1.28
CA LEU A 57 -13.37 -7.38 1.52
C LEU A 57 -13.81 -6.14 2.29
N GLN A 58 -13.26 -5.97 3.49
CA GLN A 58 -13.45 -4.80 4.34
C GLN A 58 -12.17 -3.98 4.41
N VAL A 59 -12.15 -2.82 3.76
CA VAL A 59 -11.00 -1.92 3.73
C VAL A 59 -11.10 -0.94 4.89
N ARG A 60 -10.05 -0.89 5.72
CA ARG A 60 -9.89 0.12 6.77
C ARG A 60 -8.78 1.08 6.40
N VAL A 61 -9.13 2.34 6.19
CA VAL A 61 -8.20 3.38 5.79
C VAL A 61 -7.47 3.98 6.99
N PHE A 62 -6.14 4.18 6.83
CA PHE A 62 -5.26 4.83 7.80
C PHE A 62 -4.45 5.93 7.11
N ASN A 63 -4.24 7.04 7.82
CA ASN A 63 -3.49 8.20 7.32
C ASN A 63 -2.04 8.25 7.81
N ASP A 64 -1.56 7.17 8.44
CA ASP A 64 -0.18 7.02 8.92
C ASP A 64 0.36 5.63 8.55
N TYR A 65 1.68 5.44 8.73
CA TYR A 65 2.36 4.18 8.38
C TYR A 65 2.57 3.23 9.57
N VAL A 66 2.22 3.65 10.80
CA VAL A 66 2.44 2.85 12.02
C VAL A 66 1.24 1.95 12.31
N GLN A 67 0.04 2.54 12.34
CA GLN A 67 -1.19 1.86 12.73
C GLN A 67 -1.55 0.65 11.85
N PRO A 68 -1.36 0.66 10.51
CA PRO A 68 -1.69 -0.51 9.68
C PRO A 68 -0.94 -1.78 10.09
N ASN A 69 0.35 -1.66 10.42
CA ASN A 69 1.16 -2.80 10.87
C ASN A 69 0.77 -3.25 12.28
N LEU A 70 0.54 -2.32 13.22
CA LEU A 70 0.10 -2.66 14.56
C LEU A 70 -1.24 -3.39 14.54
N ALA A 71 -2.22 -2.91 13.77
CA ALA A 71 -3.53 -3.54 13.67
C ALA A 71 -3.48 -4.97 13.12
N VAL A 72 -2.54 -5.25 12.19
CA VAL A 72 -2.29 -6.62 11.68
C VAL A 72 -1.58 -7.46 12.74
N SER A 73 -0.53 -6.94 13.37
CA SER A 73 0.20 -7.63 14.44
C SER A 73 -0.72 -8.04 15.60
N ASP A 74 -1.61 -7.15 16.00
CA ASP A 74 -2.56 -7.33 17.09
C ASP A 74 -3.82 -8.14 16.72
N LYS A 75 -3.84 -8.72 15.50
CA LYS A 75 -4.95 -9.54 14.96
C LYS A 75 -6.29 -8.79 14.84
N GLN A 76 -6.26 -7.46 14.84
CA GLN A 76 -7.45 -6.64 14.59
C GLN A 76 -7.83 -6.64 13.10
N LEU A 77 -6.82 -6.74 12.23
CA LEU A 77 -6.95 -6.84 10.79
C LEU A 77 -6.17 -8.05 10.26
N ASP A 78 -6.53 -8.49 9.07
CA ASP A 78 -6.02 -9.74 8.50
C ASP A 78 -4.77 -9.50 7.65
N ALA A 79 -4.70 -8.35 6.96
CA ALA A 79 -3.59 -7.94 6.10
C ALA A 79 -3.50 -6.41 6.03
N ASN A 80 -2.43 -5.92 5.42
CA ASN A 80 -2.33 -4.52 5.02
C ASN A 80 -1.73 -4.36 3.63
N PHE A 81 -2.02 -3.22 3.03
CA PHE A 81 -1.53 -2.79 1.73
C PHE A 81 -1.23 -1.30 1.78
N PHE A 82 0.05 -0.91 2.00
CA PHE A 82 0.48 0.48 2.09
C PHE A 82 2.00 0.65 2.02
N GLN A 83 2.79 -0.42 2.08
CA GLN A 83 4.22 -0.40 2.38
C GLN A 83 5.05 -1.19 1.38
N ASN A 84 6.37 -0.96 1.43
CA ASN A 84 7.40 -1.67 0.69
C ASN A 84 8.34 -2.44 1.64
N ARG A 85 9.19 -3.31 1.09
CA ARG A 85 10.09 -4.19 1.88
C ARG A 85 11.02 -3.43 2.82
N PRO A 86 11.74 -2.38 2.41
CA PRO A 86 12.61 -1.63 3.31
C PRO A 86 11.87 -1.04 4.51
N TYR A 87 10.64 -0.57 4.31
CA TYR A 87 9.81 -0.07 5.41
C TYR A 87 9.39 -1.19 6.36
N LEU A 88 8.87 -2.31 5.85
CA LEU A 88 8.45 -3.45 6.68
C LEU A 88 9.61 -4.00 7.53
N GLU A 89 10.80 -4.17 6.93
CA GLU A 89 11.99 -4.63 7.65
C GLU A 89 12.38 -3.69 8.80
N SER A 90 12.38 -2.37 8.52
CA SER A 90 12.67 -1.35 9.54
C SER A 90 11.63 -1.38 10.65
N PHE A 91 10.35 -1.42 10.29
CA PHE A 91 9.25 -1.46 11.24
C PHE A 91 9.32 -2.69 12.16
N ASN A 92 9.48 -3.88 11.58
CA ASN A 92 9.58 -5.12 12.34
C ASN A 92 10.74 -5.09 13.34
N LYS A 93 11.91 -4.58 12.91
CA LYS A 93 13.08 -4.43 13.78
C LYS A 93 12.80 -3.48 14.93
N ASP A 94 12.23 -2.31 14.65
CA ASP A 94 12.05 -1.25 15.63
C ASP A 94 10.90 -1.53 16.62
N ARG A 95 9.83 -2.18 16.12
CA ARG A 95 8.63 -2.50 16.91
C ARG A 95 8.59 -3.92 17.43
N LYS A 96 9.59 -4.76 17.07
CA LYS A 96 9.67 -6.18 17.45
C LYS A 96 8.43 -6.97 17.02
N THR A 97 7.92 -6.66 15.82
CA THR A 97 6.84 -7.39 15.16
C THR A 97 7.40 -8.42 14.18
N ASP A 98 6.56 -9.35 13.71
CA ASP A 98 6.93 -10.42 12.78
C ASP A 98 5.98 -10.51 11.57
N ILE A 99 5.48 -9.37 11.15
CA ILE A 99 4.67 -9.25 9.93
C ILE A 99 5.52 -9.66 8.73
N VAL A 100 4.92 -10.40 7.81
CA VAL A 100 5.60 -10.90 6.62
C VAL A 100 4.95 -10.37 5.34
N GLU A 101 5.75 -10.25 4.31
CA GLU A 101 5.25 -10.12 2.94
C GLU A 101 4.51 -11.40 2.53
N VAL A 102 3.34 -11.25 1.92
CA VAL A 102 2.65 -12.36 1.25
C VAL A 102 3.41 -12.68 -0.04
N PRO A 103 3.80 -13.95 -0.30
CA PRO A 103 4.58 -14.30 -1.48
C PRO A 103 3.93 -13.83 -2.79
N ASN A 104 4.75 -13.30 -3.71
CA ASN A 104 4.33 -12.86 -5.03
C ASN A 104 3.19 -11.82 -5.01
N SER A 105 3.18 -10.90 -4.05
CA SER A 105 2.11 -9.92 -3.89
C SER A 105 2.54 -8.49 -4.24
N ASP A 106 3.60 -8.29 -4.99
CA ASP A 106 3.99 -6.98 -5.51
C ASP A 106 2.90 -6.42 -6.42
N VAL A 107 2.38 -5.23 -6.11
CA VAL A 107 1.28 -4.62 -6.87
C VAL A 107 1.76 -3.42 -7.69
N HIS A 108 2.47 -2.49 -7.05
CA HIS A 108 2.90 -1.27 -7.73
C HIS A 108 4.12 -0.63 -7.07
N ILE A 109 4.75 0.27 -7.81
CA ILE A 109 5.83 1.14 -7.35
C ILE A 109 5.31 2.58 -7.32
N GLU A 110 5.71 3.31 -6.29
CA GLU A 110 5.46 4.73 -6.12
C GLU A 110 6.79 5.50 -6.13
N PRO A 111 7.20 6.11 -7.25
CA PRO A 111 8.42 6.91 -7.31
C PRO A 111 8.36 8.07 -6.32
N PHE A 112 9.35 8.16 -5.43
CA PHE A 112 9.43 9.18 -4.41
C PHE A 112 9.86 10.52 -5.01
N GLY A 113 9.19 11.64 -4.66
CA GLY A 113 9.39 12.93 -5.29
C GLY A 113 9.77 14.04 -4.34
N ALA A 114 10.42 15.09 -4.88
CA ALA A 114 10.76 16.32 -4.20
C ALA A 114 9.91 17.48 -4.71
N TYR A 115 9.30 18.22 -3.81
CA TYR A 115 8.31 19.25 -4.12
C TYR A 115 8.65 20.58 -3.43
N SER A 116 8.26 21.68 -4.05
CA SER A 116 8.42 23.02 -3.48
C SER A 116 7.31 23.95 -3.95
N GLN A 117 6.94 24.89 -3.06
CA GLN A 117 6.10 26.02 -3.41
C GLN A 117 6.90 27.31 -3.66
N LYS A 118 8.21 27.30 -3.34
CA LYS A 118 9.07 28.49 -3.38
C LYS A 118 10.01 28.53 -4.58
N ILE A 119 10.39 27.36 -5.10
CA ILE A 119 11.35 27.25 -6.23
C ILE A 119 10.79 26.36 -7.34
N ARG A 120 11.33 26.48 -8.53
CA ARG A 120 10.95 25.68 -9.71
C ARG A 120 12.02 24.70 -10.15
N LYS A 121 13.25 24.85 -9.68
CA LYS A 121 14.40 23.98 -10.02
C LYS A 121 15.26 23.76 -8.78
N ALA A 122 15.86 22.59 -8.62
CA ALA A 122 16.75 22.27 -7.51
C ALA A 122 17.97 23.21 -7.46
N SER A 123 18.41 23.76 -8.60
CA SER A 123 19.52 24.73 -8.66
C SER A 123 19.21 26.05 -7.94
N GLU A 124 17.94 26.41 -7.78
CA GLU A 124 17.49 27.63 -7.09
C GLU A 124 17.52 27.52 -5.56
N LEU A 125 17.80 26.34 -5.00
CA LEU A 125 18.01 26.18 -3.56
C LEU A 125 19.16 27.07 -3.10
N ARG A 126 18.86 28.00 -2.17
CA ARG A 126 19.84 28.89 -1.56
C ARG A 126 20.68 28.17 -0.51
N GLU A 127 21.78 28.76 -0.12
CA GLU A 127 22.55 28.31 1.04
C GLU A 127 21.69 28.39 2.30
N GLY A 128 21.73 27.37 3.16
CA GLY A 128 20.92 27.24 4.36
C GLY A 128 19.45 26.93 4.11
N ALA A 129 19.04 26.54 2.88
CA ALA A 129 17.68 26.16 2.58
C ALA A 129 17.21 25.00 3.46
N VAL A 130 15.96 25.06 3.91
CA VAL A 130 15.35 24.03 4.75
C VAL A 130 14.75 22.96 3.86
N VAL A 131 15.19 21.70 4.04
CA VAL A 131 14.72 20.52 3.34
C VAL A 131 14.03 19.58 4.31
N ALA A 132 12.71 19.41 4.16
CA ALA A 132 11.95 18.46 4.96
C ALA A 132 11.98 17.06 4.33
N ILE A 133 12.21 16.06 5.17
CA ILE A 133 12.22 14.63 4.79
C ILE A 133 11.41 13.81 5.78
N PRO A 134 11.00 12.56 5.42
CA PRO A 134 10.35 11.66 6.37
C PRO A 134 11.22 11.36 7.59
N SER A 135 10.59 11.16 8.75
CA SER A 135 11.29 10.84 10.01
C SER A 135 11.51 9.36 10.25
N ASP A 136 10.78 8.48 9.55
CA ASP A 136 11.04 7.04 9.66
C ASP A 136 12.36 6.66 8.97
N PRO A 137 13.13 5.70 9.54
CA PRO A 137 14.48 5.41 9.06
C PRO A 137 14.56 4.97 7.59
N SER A 138 13.53 4.26 7.11
CA SER A 138 13.49 3.77 5.72
C SER A 138 13.30 4.91 4.73
N ASN A 139 12.29 5.76 4.93
CA ASN A 139 12.01 6.86 4.02
C ASN A 139 12.99 8.03 4.22
N SER A 140 13.55 8.25 5.42
CA SER A 140 14.64 9.20 5.65
C SER A 140 15.86 8.84 4.80
N GLY A 141 16.32 7.59 4.87
CA GLY A 141 17.44 7.11 4.04
C GLY A 141 17.16 7.21 2.54
N ARG A 142 15.93 6.88 2.11
CA ARG A 142 15.46 7.03 0.73
C ARG A 142 15.52 8.48 0.26
N ALA A 143 15.06 9.42 1.10
CA ALA A 143 15.10 10.86 0.82
C ALA A 143 16.54 11.36 0.66
N LEU A 144 17.44 10.98 1.57
CA LEU A 144 18.85 11.35 1.50
C LEU A 144 19.53 10.78 0.25
N SER A 145 19.20 9.54 -0.12
CA SER A 145 19.70 8.91 -1.36
C SER A 145 19.22 9.67 -2.60
N LEU A 146 17.96 10.15 -2.61
CA LEU A 146 17.44 10.97 -3.71
C LEU A 146 18.16 12.32 -3.78
N LEU A 147 18.37 13.02 -2.67
CA LEU A 147 19.13 14.26 -2.61
C LEU A 147 20.59 14.07 -3.08
N ALA A 148 21.20 12.94 -2.73
CA ALA A 148 22.57 12.64 -3.16
C ALA A 148 22.64 12.37 -4.69
N ARG A 149 21.67 11.66 -5.25
CA ARG A 149 21.57 11.40 -6.69
C ARG A 149 21.39 12.68 -7.49
N GLU A 150 20.67 13.65 -6.95
CA GLU A 150 20.52 14.98 -7.55
C GLU A 150 21.73 15.91 -7.31
N GLY A 151 22.80 15.41 -6.66
CA GLY A 151 24.03 16.17 -6.43
C GLY A 151 23.91 17.28 -5.38
N LEU A 152 22.81 17.32 -4.61
CA LEU A 152 22.58 18.33 -3.57
C LEU A 152 23.40 18.06 -2.31
N ILE A 153 23.69 16.79 -2.03
CA ILE A 153 24.54 16.32 -0.93
C ILE A 153 25.44 15.18 -1.42
N LYS A 154 26.44 14.77 -0.61
CA LYS A 154 27.14 13.49 -0.81
C LYS A 154 27.01 12.65 0.45
N LEU A 155 26.67 11.38 0.28
CA LEU A 155 26.62 10.37 1.34
C LEU A 155 27.94 9.61 1.39
N LYS A 156 28.32 9.11 2.57
CA LYS A 156 29.47 8.26 2.80
C LYS A 156 29.42 6.99 1.95
N ASP A 157 28.24 6.39 1.85
CA ASP A 157 27.95 5.26 0.99
C ASP A 157 26.63 5.53 0.24
N PRO A 158 26.68 5.89 -1.05
CA PRO A 158 25.49 6.16 -1.85
C PRO A 158 24.57 4.95 -2.08
N SER A 159 25.08 3.72 -1.85
CA SER A 159 24.30 2.48 -2.00
C SER A 159 23.53 2.11 -0.73
N ASN A 160 23.86 2.73 0.40
CA ASN A 160 23.20 2.47 1.67
C ASN A 160 21.84 3.17 1.76
N ILE A 161 20.77 2.43 1.50
CA ILE A 161 19.37 2.91 1.60
C ILE A 161 18.91 3.22 3.04
N LYS A 162 19.74 2.91 4.06
CA LYS A 162 19.51 3.19 5.48
C LYS A 162 20.40 4.33 5.99
N SER A 163 20.93 5.18 5.08
CA SER A 163 21.71 6.37 5.44
C SER A 163 20.91 7.34 6.30
N THR A 164 21.60 8.00 7.22
CA THR A 164 21.05 9.03 8.11
C THR A 164 21.70 10.39 7.79
N ALA A 165 21.20 11.47 8.36
CA ALA A 165 21.83 12.78 8.19
C ALA A 165 23.30 12.83 8.64
N ARG A 166 23.73 11.92 9.54
CA ARG A 166 25.13 11.78 9.98
C ARG A 166 26.06 11.21 8.91
N ASP A 167 25.48 10.57 7.89
CA ASP A 167 26.23 9.98 6.79
C ASP A 167 26.47 10.98 5.64
N ILE A 168 26.01 12.23 5.80
CA ILE A 168 26.28 13.31 4.85
C ILE A 168 27.74 13.76 5.01
N VAL A 169 28.57 13.49 4.00
CA VAL A 169 29.99 13.88 3.98
C VAL A 169 30.25 15.18 3.23
N SER A 170 29.29 15.65 2.41
CA SER A 170 29.36 16.93 1.72
C SER A 170 27.95 17.53 1.61
N ASN A 171 27.84 18.79 1.98
CA ASN A 171 26.61 19.59 1.91
C ASN A 171 27.01 21.02 1.47
N PRO A 172 27.30 21.23 0.18
CA PRO A 172 27.88 22.49 -0.29
C PRO A 172 26.93 23.69 -0.11
N LYS A 173 25.64 23.46 -0.14
CA LYS A 173 24.63 24.51 0.11
C LYS A 173 24.22 24.64 1.58
N LYS A 174 24.87 23.92 2.48
CA LYS A 174 24.56 23.92 3.94
C LYS A 174 23.06 23.71 4.20
N LEU A 175 22.43 22.81 3.44
CA LEU A 175 21.00 22.49 3.57
C LEU A 175 20.69 22.04 5.00
N VAL A 176 19.62 22.57 5.54
CA VAL A 176 19.11 22.22 6.88
C VAL A 176 18.10 21.10 6.72
N ILE A 177 18.50 19.88 7.08
CA ILE A 177 17.61 18.70 7.00
C ILE A 177 16.66 18.74 8.21
N ARG A 178 15.35 18.70 7.94
CA ARG A 178 14.29 18.62 8.94
C ARG A 178 13.49 17.35 8.76
N GLU A 179 13.52 16.46 9.75
CA GLU A 179 12.75 15.24 9.75
C GLU A 179 11.34 15.51 10.29
N LEU A 180 10.31 15.07 9.55
CA LEU A 180 8.89 15.20 9.90
C LEU A 180 8.18 13.87 9.62
N GLU A 181 7.09 13.63 10.35
CA GLU A 181 6.16 12.54 10.00
C GLU A 181 5.73 12.65 8.54
N SER A 182 5.77 11.53 7.80
CA SER A 182 5.52 11.50 6.36
C SER A 182 4.18 12.15 5.97
N ALA A 183 3.14 11.93 6.78
CA ALA A 183 1.81 12.51 6.56
C ALA A 183 1.77 14.05 6.72
N GLN A 184 2.77 14.65 7.37
CA GLN A 184 2.83 16.10 7.59
C GLN A 184 3.58 16.83 6.47
N LEU A 185 4.39 16.15 5.68
CA LEU A 185 5.25 16.75 4.68
C LEU A 185 4.52 17.61 3.64
N PRO A 186 3.35 17.20 3.08
CA PRO A 186 2.62 18.05 2.16
C PRO A 186 2.17 19.38 2.80
N ARG A 187 1.81 19.35 4.08
CA ARG A 187 1.37 20.55 4.82
C ARG A 187 2.53 21.46 5.19
N ALA A 188 3.75 20.93 5.25
CA ALA A 188 4.95 21.71 5.56
C ALA A 188 5.49 22.49 4.34
N LEU A 189 4.99 22.27 3.12
CA LEU A 189 5.47 22.90 1.89
C LEU A 189 5.56 24.46 1.96
N PRO A 190 4.61 25.19 2.56
CA PRO A 190 4.74 26.65 2.71
C PRO A 190 5.91 27.07 3.59
N ASP A 191 6.29 26.26 4.57
CA ASP A 191 7.26 26.61 5.62
C ASP A 191 8.69 26.21 5.29
N VAL A 192 8.88 25.31 4.32
CA VAL A 192 10.19 24.78 3.92
C VAL A 192 10.55 25.22 2.49
N ASP A 193 11.82 25.07 2.12
CA ASP A 193 12.26 25.39 0.75
C ASP A 193 12.11 24.17 -0.20
N LEU A 194 12.16 22.96 0.36
CA LEU A 194 11.96 21.70 -0.37
C LEU A 194 11.37 20.66 0.60
N ALA A 195 10.46 19.82 0.14
CA ALA A 195 10.01 18.65 0.87
C ALA A 195 10.09 17.40 -0.01
N LEU A 196 10.63 16.31 0.55
CA LEU A 196 10.64 15.00 -0.09
C LEU A 196 9.44 14.20 0.41
N ILE A 197 8.50 13.89 -0.48
CA ILE A 197 7.16 13.40 -0.14
C ILE A 197 6.90 12.06 -0.84
N ASN A 198 6.43 11.07 -0.06
CA ASN A 198 5.94 9.81 -0.60
C ASN A 198 4.75 10.06 -1.54
N THR A 199 4.70 9.34 -2.64
CA THR A 199 3.73 9.58 -3.71
C THR A 199 2.28 9.45 -3.25
N ASN A 200 1.95 8.51 -2.37
CA ASN A 200 0.60 8.41 -1.81
C ASN A 200 0.17 9.71 -1.10
N TYR A 201 1.03 10.32 -0.29
CA TYR A 201 0.74 11.60 0.37
C TYR A 201 0.74 12.78 -0.61
N ALA A 202 1.58 12.75 -1.65
CA ALA A 202 1.53 13.74 -2.71
C ALA A 202 0.19 13.70 -3.45
N LEU A 203 -0.27 12.51 -3.85
CA LEU A 203 -1.56 12.31 -4.50
C LEU A 203 -2.75 12.71 -3.60
N GLU A 204 -2.71 12.36 -2.31
CA GLU A 204 -3.73 12.75 -1.34
C GLU A 204 -3.81 14.28 -1.20
N ALA A 205 -2.65 14.96 -1.23
CA ALA A 205 -2.55 16.42 -1.25
C ALA A 205 -2.84 17.06 -2.62
N LYS A 206 -3.27 16.25 -3.62
CA LYS A 206 -3.57 16.69 -4.99
C LYS A 206 -2.37 17.26 -5.76
N LEU A 207 -1.16 16.87 -5.39
CA LEU A 207 0.04 17.10 -6.18
C LEU A 207 0.09 16.05 -7.30
N ASP A 208 0.51 16.48 -8.49
CA ASP A 208 0.78 15.60 -9.62
C ASP A 208 2.29 15.28 -9.65
N PRO A 209 2.73 14.07 -9.26
CA PRO A 209 4.15 13.73 -9.23
C PRO A 209 4.88 13.94 -10.56
N GLY A 210 4.17 13.77 -11.68
CA GLY A 210 4.73 13.96 -13.01
C GLY A 210 4.90 15.43 -13.44
N LYS A 211 4.23 16.37 -12.75
CA LYS A 211 4.27 17.80 -13.09
C LYS A 211 4.82 18.68 -11.99
N ASP A 212 4.47 18.37 -10.73
CA ASP A 212 4.76 19.23 -9.58
C ASP A 212 6.07 18.88 -8.90
N ALA A 213 6.60 17.66 -9.10
CA ALA A 213 7.90 17.28 -8.56
C ALA A 213 9.03 18.00 -9.30
N LEU A 214 9.95 18.62 -8.57
CA LEU A 214 11.18 19.19 -9.13
C LEU A 214 12.11 18.10 -9.65
N PHE A 215 12.14 16.99 -8.93
CA PHE A 215 12.82 15.75 -9.32
C PHE A 215 12.15 14.56 -8.61
N ILE A 216 12.27 13.38 -9.22
CA ILE A 216 11.57 12.18 -8.77
C ILE A 216 12.44 10.94 -9.02
N GLU A 217 12.23 9.90 -8.23
CA GLU A 217 12.89 8.61 -8.43
C GLU A 217 12.52 7.96 -9.76
N SER A 218 13.45 7.17 -10.29
CA SER A 218 13.12 6.23 -11.36
C SER A 218 12.31 5.06 -10.78
N GLY A 219 11.22 4.69 -11.44
CA GLY A 219 10.49 3.46 -11.13
C GLY A 219 11.17 2.18 -11.62
N GLN A 220 12.25 2.29 -12.42
CA GLN A 220 12.96 1.13 -12.96
C GLN A 220 13.84 0.48 -11.90
N LYS A 221 13.73 -0.87 -11.78
CA LYS A 221 14.50 -1.67 -10.80
C LYS A 221 14.39 -1.15 -9.36
N SER A 222 13.25 -0.57 -9.00
CA SER A 222 13.02 0.00 -7.69
C SER A 222 12.86 -1.12 -6.64
N PRO A 223 13.53 -1.04 -5.47
CA PRO A 223 13.31 -1.96 -4.37
C PRO A 223 12.04 -1.64 -3.56
N TYR A 224 11.29 -0.63 -3.97
CA TYR A 224 10.16 -0.06 -3.22
C TYR A 224 8.80 -0.49 -3.78
N ALA A 225 8.69 -1.71 -4.33
CA ALA A 225 7.39 -2.25 -4.70
C ALA A 225 6.50 -2.38 -3.46
N ASN A 226 5.26 -1.93 -3.59
CA ASN A 226 4.23 -2.08 -2.58
C ASN A 226 3.53 -3.43 -2.76
N PHE A 227 3.30 -4.13 -1.66
CA PHE A 227 2.83 -5.51 -1.61
C PHE A 227 1.80 -5.72 -0.49
N ILE A 228 1.18 -6.89 -0.46
CA ILE A 228 0.32 -7.31 0.65
C ILE A 228 1.18 -7.88 1.78
N ALA A 229 1.01 -7.34 2.99
CA ALA A 229 1.62 -7.88 4.20
C ALA A 229 0.58 -8.47 5.14
N SER A 230 0.95 -9.52 5.86
CA SER A 230 0.08 -10.22 6.81
C SER A 230 0.91 -10.84 7.94
N ARG A 231 0.24 -11.45 8.92
CA ARG A 231 0.90 -12.32 9.89
C ARG A 231 1.30 -13.65 9.22
N LYS A 232 2.31 -14.30 9.75
CA LYS A 232 2.78 -15.62 9.24
C LYS A 232 1.67 -16.68 9.24
N ASP A 233 0.82 -16.67 10.26
CA ASP A 233 -0.29 -17.63 10.41
C ASP A 233 -1.44 -17.38 9.42
N ASN A 234 -1.48 -16.24 8.77
CA ASN A 234 -2.56 -15.83 7.87
C ASN A 234 -2.10 -15.55 6.42
N ALA A 235 -0.79 -15.42 6.17
CA ALA A 235 -0.25 -15.05 4.85
C ALA A 235 -0.62 -15.99 3.71
N SER A 236 -0.92 -17.26 4.01
CA SER A 236 -1.36 -18.28 3.04
C SER A 236 -2.82 -18.68 3.18
N SER A 237 -3.64 -17.89 3.89
CA SER A 237 -5.08 -18.16 4.00
C SER A 237 -5.77 -18.07 2.63
N PRO A 238 -6.88 -18.79 2.43
CA PRO A 238 -7.61 -18.75 1.15
C PRO A 238 -8.05 -17.35 0.74
N ALA A 239 -8.51 -16.53 1.69
CA ALA A 239 -8.92 -15.15 1.42
C ALA A 239 -7.76 -14.26 0.99
N VAL A 240 -6.59 -14.36 1.66
CA VAL A 240 -5.38 -13.61 1.28
C VAL A 240 -4.86 -14.06 -0.09
N THR A 241 -4.89 -15.37 -0.38
CA THR A 241 -4.52 -15.90 -1.71
C THR A 241 -5.42 -15.35 -2.80
N LYS A 242 -6.75 -15.31 -2.57
CA LYS A 242 -7.71 -14.71 -3.52
C LYS A 242 -7.48 -13.20 -3.69
N LEU A 243 -7.14 -12.49 -2.61
CA LEU A 243 -6.78 -11.05 -2.67
C LEU A 243 -5.60 -10.82 -3.62
N VAL A 244 -4.50 -11.57 -3.45
CA VAL A 244 -3.32 -11.44 -4.32
C VAL A 244 -3.67 -11.75 -5.77
N ALA A 245 -4.41 -12.83 -6.03
CA ALA A 245 -4.84 -13.18 -7.38
C ALA A 245 -5.72 -12.10 -8.02
N ALA A 246 -6.63 -11.48 -7.26
CA ALA A 246 -7.49 -10.40 -7.73
C ALA A 246 -6.70 -9.11 -8.05
N LEU A 247 -5.61 -8.86 -7.34
CA LEU A 247 -4.72 -7.71 -7.58
C LEU A 247 -3.84 -7.86 -8.82
N HIS A 248 -3.60 -9.09 -9.28
CA HIS A 248 -2.67 -9.40 -10.38
C HIS A 248 -3.37 -9.66 -11.72
N THR A 249 -4.39 -8.86 -12.03
CA THR A 249 -5.14 -9.01 -13.28
C THR A 249 -4.80 -7.90 -14.29
N PRO A 250 -5.00 -8.14 -15.59
CA PRO A 250 -4.84 -7.11 -16.63
C PRO A 250 -5.72 -5.88 -16.37
N GLU A 251 -6.91 -6.07 -15.79
CA GLU A 251 -7.85 -5.00 -15.44
C GLU A 251 -7.30 -4.08 -14.35
N VAL A 252 -6.66 -4.65 -13.32
CA VAL A 252 -5.99 -3.88 -12.27
C VAL A 252 -4.80 -3.11 -12.84
N ARG A 253 -3.98 -3.75 -13.69
CA ARG A 253 -2.89 -3.07 -14.40
C ARG A 253 -3.40 -1.87 -15.18
N LYS A 254 -4.45 -2.07 -15.97
CA LYS A 254 -5.08 -0.99 -16.75
C LYS A 254 -5.65 0.10 -15.84
N PHE A 255 -6.34 -0.27 -14.77
CA PHE A 255 -6.86 0.70 -13.79
C PHE A 255 -5.75 1.59 -13.22
N ILE A 256 -4.63 0.99 -12.79
CA ILE A 256 -3.48 1.75 -12.26
C ILE A 256 -2.92 2.71 -13.33
N GLN A 257 -2.70 2.22 -14.56
CA GLN A 257 -2.15 3.03 -15.65
C GLN A 257 -3.05 4.20 -16.03
N ASP A 258 -4.34 3.95 -16.19
CA ASP A 258 -5.30 4.96 -16.62
C ASP A 258 -5.54 6.02 -15.54
N LYS A 259 -5.63 5.59 -14.29
CA LYS A 259 -5.97 6.48 -13.18
C LYS A 259 -4.80 7.33 -12.72
N TYR A 260 -3.62 6.73 -12.57
CA TYR A 260 -2.46 7.42 -11.99
C TYR A 260 -1.44 7.92 -13.01
N LYS A 261 -1.61 7.60 -14.31
CA LYS A 261 -0.86 8.16 -15.44
C LYS A 261 0.66 8.20 -15.23
N GLY A 262 1.21 7.15 -14.62
CA GLY A 262 2.65 7.01 -14.37
C GLY A 262 3.10 7.45 -12.97
N ALA A 263 2.29 8.17 -12.19
CA ALA A 263 2.59 8.44 -10.78
C ALA A 263 2.64 7.17 -9.94
N VAL A 264 1.88 6.15 -10.33
CA VAL A 264 1.88 4.80 -9.77
C VAL A 264 2.12 3.82 -10.92
N ILE A 265 3.08 2.91 -10.76
CA ILE A 265 3.58 2.03 -11.82
C ILE A 265 3.27 0.58 -11.43
N PRO A 266 2.51 -0.20 -12.23
CA PRO A 266 2.29 -1.63 -11.95
C PRO A 266 3.60 -2.41 -11.86
N ALA A 267 3.71 -3.32 -10.86
CA ALA A 267 4.92 -4.09 -10.55
C ALA A 267 4.75 -5.61 -10.71
N PHE A 268 3.67 -6.06 -11.34
CA PHE A 268 3.35 -7.48 -11.58
C PHE A 268 3.17 -7.79 -13.05
#